data_24eff4a0e8f3e3f6697c64e0dd3621a1
#
_entry.id   24eff4a0e8f3e3f6697c64e0dd3621a1
#
_cell.length_a   1.000
_cell.length_b   1.000
_cell.length_c   1.000
_cell.angle_alpha   90.00
_cell.angle_beta   90.00
_cell.angle_gamma   90.00
#
_symmetry.space_group_name_H-M   'P 1'
#
loop_
_entity.id
_entity.type
_entity.pdbx_description
1 polymer ?
#
loop_
_entity_poly.entity_id
_entity_poly.type
_entity_poly.pdbx_seq_one_letter_code
_entity_poly.pdbx_strand_id
1 'polypeptide(L)'
;MKKILLATLAGGLALTMSASAFAADVTMRISLQLPMKSHLGQNLALFKDEVESKSGGDIVVEIYDSAQLYKDKEVPAAVGSGAIEAGVASLTRYVGDIPAVDIFYQPFLFDTEDKVRKAVAKGSPIRGPIDEAIKGTGSTVLWWQAYGLSLIHI
;
A
#
# COMPACT_ATOMS: atom_id res chain seq x y z
N MET A 1 60.55 -43.32 -37.12
CA MET A 1 60.69 -42.03 -36.48
C MET A 1 59.31 -41.42 -36.41
N LYS A 2 58.58 -41.64 -35.32
CA LYS A 2 57.20 -41.13 -35.11
C LYS A 2 57.25 -40.09 -33.99
N LYS A 3 56.96 -38.84 -34.33
CA LYS A 3 56.86 -37.75 -33.37
C LYS A 3 55.43 -37.73 -32.84
N ILE A 4 55.29 -38.00 -31.54
CA ILE A 4 54.06 -37.95 -30.80
C ILE A 4 53.89 -36.49 -30.32
N LEU A 5 52.84 -35.80 -30.77
CA LEU A 5 52.46 -34.48 -30.32
C LEU A 5 51.48 -34.62 -29.15
N LEU A 6 51.93 -34.25 -27.92
CA LEU A 6 51.06 -34.11 -26.76
C LEU A 6 50.27 -32.80 -26.87
N ALA A 7 48.95 -32.90 -27.03
CA ALA A 7 48.07 -31.77 -26.91
C ALA A 7 47.59 -31.68 -25.45
N THR A 8 48.02 -30.65 -24.73
CA THR A 8 47.55 -30.31 -23.39
C THR A 8 46.19 -29.62 -23.48
N LEU A 9 45.18 -30.33 -23.02
CA LEU A 9 43.79 -29.81 -22.92
C LEU A 9 43.69 -29.01 -21.60
N ALA A 10 43.80 -27.70 -21.65
CA ALA A 10 43.53 -26.81 -20.51
C ALA A 10 42.01 -26.62 -20.37
N GLY A 11 41.38 -27.43 -19.51
CA GLY A 11 39.97 -27.29 -19.14
C GLY A 11 39.79 -26.09 -18.21
N GLY A 12 39.31 -24.97 -18.77
CA GLY A 12 38.87 -23.82 -17.97
C GLY A 12 37.55 -24.14 -17.26
N LEU A 13 37.61 -24.34 -15.95
CA LEU A 13 36.42 -24.46 -15.11
C LEU A 13 35.81 -23.07 -14.92
N ALA A 14 34.85 -22.69 -15.78
CA ALA A 14 34.06 -21.50 -15.58
C ALA A 14 33.11 -21.73 -14.40
N LEU A 15 33.45 -21.18 -13.23
CA LEU A 15 32.49 -21.05 -12.11
C LEU A 15 31.37 -20.09 -12.58
N THR A 16 30.26 -20.63 -13.03
CA THR A 16 29.01 -19.89 -13.16
C THR A 16 28.50 -19.61 -11.76
N MET A 17 28.78 -18.41 -11.24
CA MET A 17 28.07 -17.87 -10.07
C MET A 17 26.61 -17.69 -10.51
N SER A 18 25.78 -18.67 -10.19
CA SER A 18 24.33 -18.52 -10.24
C SER A 18 23.95 -17.45 -9.21
N ALA A 19 23.73 -16.22 -9.66
CA ALA A 19 23.04 -15.23 -8.86
C ALA A 19 21.65 -15.81 -8.59
N SER A 20 21.42 -16.28 -7.39
CA SER A 20 20.07 -16.60 -6.94
C SER A 20 19.27 -15.32 -7.00
N ALA A 21 18.43 -15.17 -8.01
CA ALA A 21 17.39 -14.16 -8.01
C ALA A 21 16.50 -14.51 -6.80
N PHE A 22 16.60 -13.75 -5.74
CA PHE A 22 15.64 -13.81 -4.65
C PHE A 22 14.31 -13.35 -5.26
N ALA A 23 13.44 -14.31 -5.55
CA ALA A 23 12.06 -14.00 -5.82
C ALA A 23 11.47 -13.49 -4.49
N ALA A 24 10.77 -12.36 -4.51
CA ALA A 24 10.07 -11.88 -3.34
C ALA A 24 9.06 -12.94 -2.88
N ASP A 25 9.03 -13.21 -1.56
CA ASP A 25 8.10 -14.17 -0.99
C ASP A 25 6.66 -13.67 -1.04
N VAL A 26 6.47 -12.33 -1.00
CA VAL A 26 5.17 -11.69 -1.01
C VAL A 26 5.16 -10.48 -1.95
N THR A 27 4.15 -10.40 -2.82
CA THR A 27 3.86 -9.19 -3.59
C THR A 27 2.64 -8.49 -2.98
N MET A 28 2.82 -7.25 -2.51
CA MET A 28 1.76 -6.40 -1.99
C MET A 28 1.27 -5.45 -3.08
N ARG A 29 0.12 -5.74 -3.67
CA ARG A 29 -0.53 -4.87 -4.66
C ARG A 29 -1.39 -3.84 -3.95
N ILE A 30 -1.15 -2.57 -4.24
CA ILE A 30 -1.87 -1.44 -3.63
C ILE A 30 -2.63 -0.67 -4.70
N SER A 31 -3.95 -0.56 -4.57
CA SER A 31 -4.75 0.30 -5.44
C SER A 31 -4.87 1.72 -4.86
N LEU A 32 -4.56 2.72 -5.69
CA LEU A 32 -4.69 4.14 -5.37
C LEU A 32 -5.51 4.83 -6.46
N GLN A 33 -6.56 5.58 -6.08
CA GLN A 33 -7.40 6.31 -7.05
C GLN A 33 -6.77 7.60 -7.59
N LEU A 34 -5.76 8.16 -6.89
CA LEU A 34 -5.06 9.39 -7.27
C LEU A 34 -3.74 9.08 -7.98
N PRO A 35 -3.23 10.03 -8.79
CA PRO A 35 -1.90 9.87 -9.40
C PRO A 35 -0.77 9.83 -8.36
N MET A 36 0.35 9.17 -8.69
CA MET A 36 1.53 9.09 -7.82
C MET A 36 2.08 10.45 -7.41
N LYS A 37 1.91 11.50 -8.22
CA LYS A 37 2.32 12.88 -7.88
C LYS A 37 1.49 13.52 -6.77
N SER A 38 0.36 12.95 -6.39
CA SER A 38 -0.44 13.42 -5.25
C SER A 38 0.27 13.15 -3.92
N HIS A 39 -0.13 13.88 -2.87
CA HIS A 39 0.42 13.65 -1.53
C HIS A 39 0.16 12.23 -1.01
N LEU A 40 -0.96 11.60 -1.40
CA LEU A 40 -1.24 10.19 -1.09
C LEU A 40 -0.28 9.25 -1.83
N GLY A 41 -0.02 9.52 -3.11
CA GLY A 41 0.93 8.73 -3.90
C GLY A 41 2.36 8.85 -3.37
N GLN A 42 2.78 10.06 -2.97
CA GLN A 42 4.10 10.29 -2.38
C GLN A 42 4.27 9.53 -1.04
N ASN A 43 3.23 9.51 -0.18
CA ASN A 43 3.27 8.72 1.05
C ASN A 43 3.32 7.21 0.78
N LEU A 44 2.62 6.74 -0.24
CA LEU A 44 2.74 5.33 -0.65
C LEU A 44 4.12 4.99 -1.21
N ALA A 45 4.77 5.92 -1.90
CA ALA A 45 6.16 5.72 -2.35
C ALA A 45 7.10 5.54 -1.15
N LEU A 46 6.99 6.40 -0.13
CA LEU A 46 7.75 6.25 1.12
C LEU A 46 7.45 4.93 1.83
N PHE A 47 6.18 4.54 1.89
CA PHE A 47 5.78 3.26 2.47
C PHE A 47 6.39 2.08 1.73
N LYS A 48 6.37 2.11 0.38
CA LYS A 48 7.01 1.11 -0.47
C LYS A 48 8.50 0.98 -0.12
N ASP A 49 9.23 2.10 -0.18
CA ASP A 49 10.67 2.10 0.07
C ASP A 49 11.01 1.55 1.47
N GLU A 50 10.22 1.90 2.48
CA GLU A 50 10.42 1.40 3.84
C GLU A 50 10.12 -0.10 3.97
N VAL A 51 9.02 -0.58 3.38
CA VAL A 51 8.64 -2.00 3.45
C VAL A 51 9.66 -2.86 2.74
N GLU A 52 10.03 -2.51 1.50
CA GLU A 52 11.01 -3.27 0.72
C GLU A 52 12.38 -3.28 1.40
N SER A 53 12.82 -2.14 1.94
CA SER A 53 14.09 -2.05 2.67
C SER A 53 14.08 -2.85 3.98
N LYS A 54 13.01 -2.75 4.78
CA LYS A 54 12.93 -3.42 6.09
C LYS A 54 12.70 -4.93 5.97
N SER A 55 12.05 -5.38 4.89
CA SER A 55 11.88 -6.80 4.60
C SER A 55 13.10 -7.45 3.94
N GLY A 56 14.14 -6.66 3.60
CA GLY A 56 15.29 -7.19 2.87
C GLY A 56 14.95 -7.68 1.45
N GLY A 57 13.80 -7.25 0.90
CA GLY A 57 13.32 -7.66 -0.41
C GLY A 57 12.33 -8.83 -0.39
N ASP A 58 12.01 -9.40 0.78
CA ASP A 58 11.02 -10.47 0.91
C ASP A 58 9.60 -10.00 0.53
N ILE A 59 9.32 -8.69 0.71
CA ILE A 59 8.07 -8.05 0.30
C ILE A 59 8.36 -7.06 -0.81
N VAL A 60 7.71 -7.24 -1.96
CA VAL A 60 7.70 -6.27 -3.06
C VAL A 60 6.36 -5.54 -3.05
N VAL A 61 6.40 -4.20 -3.14
CA VAL A 61 5.19 -3.35 -3.16
C VAL A 61 4.96 -2.84 -4.57
N GLU A 62 3.80 -3.16 -5.13
CA GLU A 62 3.35 -2.68 -6.43
C GLU A 62 2.20 -1.69 -6.25
N ILE A 63 2.40 -0.43 -6.68
CA ILE A 63 1.38 0.62 -6.56
C ILE A 63 0.71 0.84 -7.91
N TYR A 64 -0.59 0.63 -7.96
CA TYR A 64 -1.44 0.88 -9.12
C TYR A 64 -2.20 2.18 -8.88
N ASP A 65 -1.68 3.27 -9.40
CA ASP A 65 -2.23 4.62 -9.23
C ASP A 65 -3.36 4.93 -10.24
N SER A 66 -3.96 6.11 -10.11
CA SER A 66 -4.98 6.61 -11.06
C SER A 66 -6.13 5.62 -11.31
N ALA A 67 -6.49 4.84 -10.30
CA ALA A 67 -7.56 3.82 -10.35
C ALA A 67 -7.36 2.73 -11.44
N GLN A 68 -6.10 2.41 -11.78
CA GLN A 68 -5.79 1.41 -12.81
C GLN A 68 -6.25 0.00 -12.43
N LEU A 69 -6.19 -0.36 -11.15
CA LEU A 69 -6.57 -1.70 -10.69
C LEU A 69 -8.02 -1.73 -10.19
N TYR A 70 -8.36 -0.85 -9.24
CA TYR A 70 -9.71 -0.71 -8.70
C TYR A 70 -10.07 0.76 -8.52
N LYS A 71 -11.33 1.10 -8.80
CA LYS A 71 -11.88 2.42 -8.46
C LYS A 71 -12.10 2.53 -6.96
N ASP A 72 -12.07 3.75 -6.42
CA ASP A 72 -12.24 4.03 -4.99
C ASP A 72 -13.40 3.24 -4.33
N LYS A 73 -14.55 3.17 -4.97
CA LYS A 73 -15.72 2.44 -4.47
C LYS A 73 -15.56 0.92 -4.42
N GLU A 74 -14.62 0.36 -5.18
CA GLU A 74 -14.40 -1.07 -5.31
C GLU A 74 -13.31 -1.57 -4.34
N VAL A 75 -12.44 -0.65 -3.86
CA VAL A 75 -11.30 -0.96 -3.00
C VAL A 75 -11.69 -1.68 -1.70
N PRO A 76 -12.73 -1.24 -0.93
CA PRO A 76 -13.10 -1.94 0.31
C PRO A 76 -13.43 -3.41 0.09
N ALA A 77 -14.22 -3.71 -0.93
CA ALA A 77 -14.60 -5.10 -1.24
C ALA A 77 -13.41 -5.91 -1.79
N ALA A 78 -12.55 -5.31 -2.60
CA ALA A 78 -11.37 -5.97 -3.16
C ALA A 78 -10.36 -6.35 -2.09
N VAL A 79 -10.08 -5.46 -1.12
CA VAL A 79 -9.19 -5.75 0.01
C VAL A 79 -9.86 -6.73 0.98
N GLY A 80 -11.13 -6.50 1.36
CA GLY A 80 -11.84 -7.35 2.29
C GLY A 80 -12.01 -8.80 1.81
N SER A 81 -12.08 -9.03 0.50
CA SER A 81 -12.12 -10.38 -0.09
C SER A 81 -10.73 -10.98 -0.36
N GLY A 82 -9.65 -10.24 -0.18
CA GLY A 82 -8.29 -10.68 -0.51
C GLY A 82 -7.98 -10.68 -2.01
N ALA A 83 -8.77 -9.99 -2.84
CA ALA A 83 -8.48 -9.85 -4.27
C ALA A 83 -7.22 -9.02 -4.52
N ILE A 84 -6.91 -8.07 -3.64
CA ILE A 84 -5.64 -7.35 -3.51
C ILE A 84 -5.23 -7.24 -2.05
N GLU A 85 -3.94 -7.04 -1.82
CA GLU A 85 -3.37 -7.02 -0.46
C GLU A 85 -3.65 -5.73 0.28
N ALA A 86 -3.71 -4.58 -0.43
CA ALA A 86 -3.97 -3.28 0.19
C ALA A 86 -4.62 -2.29 -0.79
N GLY A 87 -5.11 -1.18 -0.25
CA GLY A 87 -5.67 -0.10 -1.07
C GLY A 87 -5.92 1.16 -0.26
N VAL A 88 -6.02 2.28 -0.97
CA VAL A 88 -6.41 3.57 -0.41
C VAL A 88 -7.87 3.82 -0.76
N ALA A 89 -8.73 3.82 0.23
CA ALA A 89 -10.15 4.08 0.07
C ALA A 89 -10.59 5.33 0.82
N SER A 90 -11.48 6.12 0.23
CA SER A 90 -12.15 7.21 0.94
C SER A 90 -13.08 6.66 2.00
N LEU A 91 -13.13 7.26 3.18
CA LEU A 91 -14.06 6.86 4.25
C LEU A 91 -15.52 6.86 3.80
N THR A 92 -15.91 7.73 2.86
CA THR A 92 -17.26 7.75 2.26
C THR A 92 -17.70 6.40 1.70
N ARG A 93 -16.74 5.51 1.39
CA ARG A 93 -17.06 4.18 0.83
C ARG A 93 -17.56 3.20 1.89
N TYR A 94 -17.40 3.56 3.16
CA TYR A 94 -17.85 2.77 4.31
C TYR A 94 -19.14 3.29 4.95
N VAL A 95 -19.69 4.46 4.52
CA VAL A 95 -20.87 5.09 5.14
C VAL A 95 -22.08 4.14 5.21
N GLY A 96 -22.30 3.33 4.18
CA GLY A 96 -23.41 2.37 4.14
C GLY A 96 -23.32 1.28 5.20
N ASP A 97 -22.12 0.80 5.47
CA ASP A 97 -21.86 -0.29 6.41
C ASP A 97 -21.45 0.24 7.80
N ILE A 98 -20.83 1.42 7.85
CA ILE A 98 -20.28 2.04 9.07
C ILE A 98 -20.75 3.49 9.17
N PRO A 99 -21.98 3.76 9.62
CA PRO A 99 -22.52 5.11 9.72
C PRO A 99 -21.68 6.09 10.55
N ALA A 100 -20.86 5.58 11.50
CA ALA A 100 -19.98 6.40 12.31
C ALA A 100 -18.96 7.21 11.51
N VAL A 101 -18.64 6.81 10.28
CA VAL A 101 -17.72 7.58 9.42
C VAL A 101 -18.28 8.92 8.96
N ASP A 102 -19.62 9.09 9.01
CA ASP A 102 -20.30 10.34 8.66
C ASP A 102 -19.87 11.52 9.53
N ILE A 103 -19.32 11.27 10.71
CA ILE A 103 -18.82 12.33 11.60
C ILE A 103 -17.77 13.20 10.92
N PHE A 104 -16.94 12.61 10.01
CA PHE A 104 -15.90 13.33 9.30
C PHE A 104 -16.42 14.22 8.17
N TYR A 105 -17.68 14.06 7.80
CA TYR A 105 -18.34 14.83 6.74
C TYR A 105 -19.34 15.86 7.28
N GLN A 106 -19.42 16.00 8.63
CA GLN A 106 -20.27 17.01 9.24
C GLN A 106 -19.69 18.41 9.00
N PRO A 107 -20.50 19.36 8.49
CA PRO A 107 -20.04 20.73 8.27
C PRO A 107 -19.47 21.37 9.55
N PHE A 108 -18.36 22.08 9.42
CA PHE A 108 -17.74 22.88 10.49
C PHE A 108 -17.21 22.09 11.70
N LEU A 109 -17.35 20.75 11.75
CA LEU A 109 -16.88 19.96 12.88
C LEU A 109 -15.35 19.87 12.91
N PHE A 110 -14.73 19.63 11.76
CA PHE A 110 -13.29 19.51 11.60
C PHE A 110 -12.75 20.67 10.74
N ASP A 111 -12.87 21.89 11.28
CA ASP A 111 -12.51 23.14 10.62
C ASP A 111 -11.01 23.50 10.71
N THR A 112 -10.24 22.76 11.51
CA THR A 112 -8.81 22.93 11.67
C THR A 112 -8.04 21.61 11.57
N GLU A 113 -6.79 21.68 11.13
CA GLU A 113 -5.92 20.50 11.09
C GLU A 113 -5.72 19.86 12.46
N ASP A 114 -5.68 20.66 13.54
CA ASP A 114 -5.52 20.12 14.90
C ASP A 114 -6.71 19.25 15.31
N LYS A 115 -7.93 19.68 15.00
CA LYS A 115 -9.13 18.87 15.25
C LYS A 115 -9.11 17.57 14.46
N VAL A 116 -8.74 17.62 13.18
CA VAL A 116 -8.59 16.42 12.35
C VAL A 116 -7.53 15.50 12.95
N ARG A 117 -6.35 16.03 13.25
CA ARG A 117 -5.23 15.26 13.81
C ARG A 117 -5.59 14.56 15.10
N LYS A 118 -6.31 15.24 16.01
CA LYS A 118 -6.80 14.63 17.25
C LYS A 118 -7.84 13.55 17.01
N ALA A 119 -8.77 13.77 16.08
CA ALA A 119 -9.81 12.79 15.75
C ALA A 119 -9.26 11.51 15.15
N VAL A 120 -8.23 11.61 14.28
CA VAL A 120 -7.64 10.46 13.60
C VAL A 120 -6.42 9.85 14.32
N ALA A 121 -6.06 10.38 15.48
CA ALA A 121 -4.96 9.84 16.28
C ALA A 121 -5.23 8.39 16.67
N LYS A 122 -4.18 7.56 16.71
CA LYS A 122 -4.29 6.18 17.18
C LYS A 122 -4.79 6.17 18.62
N GLY A 123 -5.86 5.39 18.90
CA GLY A 123 -6.51 5.36 20.21
C GLY A 123 -7.53 6.48 20.46
N SER A 124 -7.80 7.34 19.48
CA SER A 124 -8.88 8.31 19.56
C SER A 124 -10.23 7.62 19.75
N PRO A 125 -11.14 8.16 20.58
CA PRO A 125 -12.48 7.63 20.75
C PRO A 125 -13.35 7.69 19.48
N ILE A 126 -12.95 8.51 18.51
CA ILE A 126 -13.63 8.59 17.20
C ILE A 126 -13.08 7.52 16.26
N ARG A 127 -11.76 7.43 16.11
CA ARG A 127 -11.11 6.51 15.18
C ARG A 127 -11.25 5.04 15.61
N GLY A 128 -11.05 4.75 16.88
CA GLY A 128 -11.01 3.37 17.38
C GLY A 128 -12.22 2.52 16.98
N PRO A 129 -13.46 2.96 17.24
CA PRO A 129 -14.67 2.23 16.84
C PRO A 129 -14.78 2.04 15.31
N ILE A 130 -14.31 3.00 14.51
CA ILE A 130 -14.34 2.91 13.05
C ILE A 130 -13.31 1.89 12.57
N ASP A 131 -12.07 1.90 13.11
CA ASP A 131 -11.04 0.92 12.77
C ASP A 131 -11.53 -0.52 13.06
N GLU A 132 -12.20 -0.74 14.19
CA GLU A 132 -12.78 -2.05 14.56
C GLU A 132 -13.93 -2.45 13.62
N ALA A 133 -14.78 -1.50 13.23
CA ALA A 133 -15.86 -1.78 12.29
C ALA A 133 -15.31 -2.12 10.89
N ILE A 134 -14.28 -1.40 10.40
CA ILE A 134 -13.58 -1.72 9.15
C ILE A 134 -12.94 -3.12 9.24
N LYS A 135 -12.37 -3.50 10.39
CA LYS A 135 -11.81 -4.83 10.60
C LYS A 135 -12.88 -5.93 10.44
N GLY A 136 -14.11 -5.65 10.85
CA GLY A 136 -15.25 -6.52 10.62
C GLY A 136 -15.57 -6.78 9.13
N THR A 137 -15.10 -5.94 8.22
CA THR A 137 -15.25 -6.14 6.76
C THR A 137 -14.13 -6.97 6.12
N GLY A 138 -13.23 -7.54 6.91
CA GLY A 138 -12.09 -8.33 6.43
C GLY A 138 -10.84 -7.50 6.11
N SER A 139 -10.83 -6.20 6.45
CA SER A 139 -9.73 -5.28 6.19
C SER A 139 -9.11 -4.76 7.48
N THR A 140 -7.82 -4.41 7.47
CA THR A 140 -7.14 -3.78 8.61
C THR A 140 -6.64 -2.40 8.21
N VAL A 141 -6.93 -1.39 9.02
CA VAL A 141 -6.46 -0.02 8.79
C VAL A 141 -5.00 0.08 9.25
N LEU A 142 -4.09 0.42 8.33
CA LEU A 142 -2.69 0.66 8.63
C LEU A 142 -2.47 2.09 9.15
N TRP A 143 -2.96 3.08 8.41
CA TRP A 143 -2.94 4.48 8.84
C TRP A 143 -4.10 5.28 8.24
N TRP A 144 -4.33 6.44 8.80
CA TRP A 144 -5.28 7.42 8.27
C TRP A 144 -4.52 8.61 7.69
N GLN A 145 -5.02 9.12 6.59
CA GLN A 145 -4.46 10.30 5.94
C GLN A 145 -5.59 11.23 5.48
N ALA A 146 -5.46 12.50 5.80
CA ALA A 146 -6.38 13.51 5.32
C ALA A 146 -6.14 13.80 3.84
N TYR A 147 -7.21 13.94 3.06
CA TYR A 147 -7.15 14.46 1.68
C TYR A 147 -6.89 15.96 1.65
N GLY A 148 -7.27 16.65 2.70
CA GLY A 148 -7.24 18.09 2.87
C GLY A 148 -8.52 18.55 3.56
N LEU A 149 -8.56 19.81 3.99
CA LEU A 149 -9.78 20.44 4.45
C LEU A 149 -10.64 20.75 3.22
N SER A 150 -11.83 20.18 3.14
CA SER A 150 -12.77 20.49 2.08
C SER A 150 -13.41 21.84 2.37
N LEU A 151 -13.05 22.86 1.62
CA LEU A 151 -13.71 24.16 1.64
C LEU A 151 -14.79 24.14 0.57
N ILE A 152 -16.07 24.15 0.96
CA ILE A 152 -17.18 24.44 0.06
C ILE A 152 -17.24 25.97 -0.03
N HIS A 153 -16.78 26.51 -1.13
CA HIS A 153 -17.04 27.92 -1.47
C HIS A 153 -18.45 27.99 -2.05
N ILE A 154 -19.35 28.58 -1.30
CA ILE A 154 -20.68 28.97 -1.77
C ILE A 154 -20.60 30.37 -2.35
#